data_5827c193fee79c0a6ddd61127694b8ce
#
_entry.id   5827c193fee79c0a6ddd61127694b8ce
#
_cell.length_a   1.000
_cell.length_b   1.000
_cell.length_c   1.000
_cell.angle_alpha   90.00
_cell.angle_beta   90.00
_cell.angle_gamma   90.00
#
_symmetry.space_group_name_H-M   'P 1'
#
loop_
_entity.id
_entity.type
_entity.pdbx_description
1 polymer ?
#
loop_
_entity_poly.entity_id
_entity_poly.type
_entity_poly.pdbx_seq_one_letter_code
_entity_poly.pdbx_strand_id
1 'polypeptide(L)'
;PWSDSTQVAADSRFLCKHLMMPVLEPSDAQELKDWVDLAFKLSRESELYIGYLVTTNQADGGGSVQARANHFPDTNRRNPFVLDTEAIDLERNVLLPPRTWRKEQELPQRFARLWDSARRHGVNRILRPTSPMGRGLGLITSAAAYSYLRHALAVLGLDLCFPILKMGVTYPVDPAMVREFADGLTDLIVIEERRSFLEEQVTTILNRARQDAEEPARAVNVWGKQFPHGLVGIPETRGLNPSKLIERLGRLFLKLPELNGTIDSRKVQAELDLLKEVEAAEVNVIDRTPTFCPGCPHRDSASVLVEVKKQFRDATYMKRRHGQEPVDILFHGDTGCYTMLMFEPTKDLMHNYSGMGLGGGTGAGIDPFIRNKQVVFM
;
A
#
# COMPACT_ATOMS: atom_id res chain seq x y z
N PRO A 1 2.02 -0.17 -0.07
CA PRO A 1 2.05 -0.71 -1.41
C PRO A 1 3.39 -1.38 -1.71
N TRP A 2 3.34 -2.42 -2.52
CA TRP A 2 4.49 -3.19 -2.94
C TRP A 2 4.78 -2.96 -4.43
N SER A 3 6.06 -2.91 -4.80
CA SER A 3 6.53 -3.12 -6.16
C SER A 3 7.83 -3.91 -6.11
N ASP A 4 8.21 -4.55 -7.20
CA ASP A 4 9.45 -5.33 -7.27
C ASP A 4 10.71 -4.45 -7.14
N SER A 5 10.57 -3.13 -7.37
CA SER A 5 11.62 -2.13 -7.17
C SER A 5 11.61 -1.49 -5.77
N THR A 6 10.79 -1.96 -4.85
CA THR A 6 10.69 -1.38 -3.50
C THR A 6 11.91 -1.70 -2.66
N GLN A 7 12.63 -0.68 -2.20
CA GLN A 7 13.78 -0.85 -1.29
C GLN A 7 13.35 -1.14 0.14
N VAL A 8 12.33 -0.43 0.61
CA VAL A 8 11.79 -0.59 1.96
C VAL A 8 10.35 -1.06 1.87
N ALA A 9 10.09 -2.23 2.41
CA ALA A 9 8.76 -2.80 2.46
C ALA A 9 7.88 -2.03 3.46
N ALA A 10 7.36 -0.87 3.04
CA ALA A 10 6.53 0.00 3.85
C ALA A 10 5.04 -0.19 3.57
N ASP A 11 4.22 0.14 4.55
CA ASP A 11 2.77 0.27 4.44
C ASP A 11 2.35 1.62 5.02
N SER A 12 2.07 2.57 4.13
CA SER A 12 1.78 3.95 4.49
C SER A 12 0.46 4.13 5.26
N ARG A 13 -0.42 3.12 5.24
CA ARG A 13 -1.66 3.14 6.04
C ARG A 13 -1.37 3.27 7.53
N PHE A 14 -0.32 2.58 8.02
CA PHE A 14 0.09 2.66 9.42
C PHE A 14 0.62 4.05 9.79
N LEU A 15 1.29 4.74 8.87
CA LEU A 15 1.71 6.13 9.08
C LEU A 15 0.51 7.05 9.19
N CYS A 16 -0.48 6.91 8.32
CA CYS A 16 -1.74 7.66 8.39
C CYS A 16 -2.47 7.38 9.71
N LYS A 17 -2.54 6.12 10.15
CA LYS A 17 -3.12 5.74 11.45
C LYS A 17 -2.39 6.39 12.61
N HIS A 18 -1.06 6.44 12.59
CA HIS A 18 -0.25 7.13 13.59
C HIS A 18 -0.59 8.64 13.67
N LEU A 19 -0.79 9.27 12.51
CA LEU A 19 -1.16 10.69 12.40
C LEU A 19 -2.66 10.96 12.62
N MET A 20 -3.46 9.95 12.92
CA MET A 20 -4.94 10.04 13.00
C MET A 20 -5.57 10.61 11.71
N MET A 21 -4.91 10.39 10.58
CA MET A 21 -5.31 10.87 9.26
C MET A 21 -6.11 9.79 8.53
N PRO A 22 -7.37 10.04 8.17
CA PRO A 22 -8.16 9.08 7.40
C PRO A 22 -7.50 8.65 6.10
N VAL A 23 -7.76 7.39 5.72
CA VAL A 23 -7.21 6.78 4.52
C VAL A 23 -8.33 6.44 3.55
N LEU A 24 -8.21 6.95 2.33
CA LEU A 24 -9.09 6.65 1.21
C LEU A 24 -8.31 5.86 0.14
N GLU A 25 -8.80 4.67 -0.20
CA GLU A 25 -8.15 3.74 -1.13
C GLU A 25 -9.09 3.33 -2.27
N PRO A 26 -8.90 3.82 -3.50
CA PRO A 26 -9.69 3.42 -4.66
C PRO A 26 -9.41 1.98 -5.08
N SER A 27 -10.38 1.30 -5.66
CA SER A 27 -10.25 -0.09 -6.10
C SER A 27 -10.03 -0.28 -7.59
N ASP A 28 -10.40 0.69 -8.40
CA ASP A 28 -10.31 0.62 -9.87
C ASP A 28 -9.99 2.00 -10.48
N ALA A 29 -9.80 2.04 -11.80
CA ALA A 29 -9.44 3.26 -12.51
C ALA A 29 -10.53 4.35 -12.43
N GLN A 30 -11.81 3.98 -12.37
CA GLN A 30 -12.89 4.94 -12.26
C GLN A 30 -12.90 5.61 -10.89
N GLU A 31 -12.78 4.82 -9.82
CA GLU A 31 -12.65 5.35 -8.47
C GLU A 31 -11.36 6.16 -8.30
N LEU A 32 -10.24 5.70 -8.90
CA LEU A 32 -8.98 6.43 -8.87
C LEU A 32 -9.13 7.85 -9.43
N LYS A 33 -9.91 8.02 -10.49
CA LYS A 33 -10.19 9.32 -11.08
C LYS A 33 -11.21 10.12 -10.27
N ASP A 34 -12.35 9.52 -9.94
CA ASP A 34 -13.48 10.26 -9.37
C ASP A 34 -13.28 10.58 -7.88
N TRP A 35 -12.48 9.77 -7.17
CA TRP A 35 -12.28 9.96 -5.73
C TRP A 35 -11.23 11.00 -5.37
N VAL A 36 -10.54 11.59 -6.35
CA VAL A 36 -9.73 12.79 -6.08
C VAL A 36 -10.65 13.93 -5.60
N ASP A 37 -11.71 14.24 -6.36
CA ASP A 37 -12.69 15.25 -5.96
C ASP A 37 -13.42 14.87 -4.67
N LEU A 38 -13.71 13.58 -4.52
CA LEU A 38 -14.36 13.05 -3.33
C LEU A 38 -13.48 13.21 -2.09
N ALA A 39 -12.17 13.00 -2.18
CA ALA A 39 -11.25 13.21 -1.07
C ALA A 39 -11.31 14.65 -0.54
N PHE A 40 -11.39 15.65 -1.43
CA PHE A 40 -11.57 17.04 -1.04
C PHE A 40 -12.92 17.28 -0.35
N LYS A 41 -13.99 16.65 -0.83
CA LYS A 41 -15.33 16.76 -0.19
C LYS A 41 -15.31 16.15 1.20
N LEU A 42 -14.80 14.92 1.34
CA LEU A 42 -14.65 14.25 2.64
C LEU A 42 -13.81 15.08 3.61
N SER A 43 -12.70 15.63 3.14
CA SER A 43 -11.83 16.51 3.93
C SER A 43 -12.56 17.74 4.45
N ARG A 44 -13.30 18.43 3.60
CA ARG A 44 -14.06 19.63 4.00
C ARG A 44 -15.20 19.32 4.97
N GLU A 45 -15.97 18.25 4.71
CA GLU A 45 -17.13 17.88 5.54
C GLU A 45 -16.70 17.33 6.90
N SER A 46 -15.57 16.65 7.00
CA SER A 46 -15.05 16.11 8.26
C SER A 46 -14.07 17.03 8.99
N GLU A 47 -13.55 18.05 8.31
CA GLU A 47 -12.43 18.90 8.78
C GLU A 47 -11.18 18.09 9.11
N LEU A 48 -10.88 17.06 8.32
CA LEU A 48 -9.70 16.19 8.45
C LEU A 48 -8.90 16.21 7.16
N TYR A 49 -7.59 16.08 7.26
CA TYR A 49 -6.77 15.73 6.09
C TYR A 49 -7.08 14.29 5.68
N ILE A 50 -7.13 14.03 4.39
CA ILE A 50 -7.39 12.69 3.85
C ILE A 50 -6.13 12.18 3.16
N GLY A 51 -5.62 11.05 3.61
CA GLY A 51 -4.59 10.28 2.91
C GLY A 51 -5.23 9.54 1.72
N TYR A 52 -4.91 9.97 0.50
CA TYR A 52 -5.35 9.29 -0.72
C TYR A 52 -4.26 8.34 -1.17
N LEU A 53 -4.46 7.04 -0.97
CA LEU A 53 -3.45 6.02 -1.24
C LEU A 53 -3.75 5.29 -2.54
N VAL A 54 -2.73 5.27 -3.39
CA VAL A 54 -2.73 4.56 -4.69
C VAL A 54 -1.62 3.52 -4.64
N THR A 55 -1.95 2.27 -4.98
CA THR A 55 -0.92 1.22 -5.05
C THR A 55 -0.06 1.39 -6.30
N THR A 56 1.15 0.86 -6.28
CA THR A 56 2.05 0.87 -7.45
C THR A 56 1.39 0.23 -8.66
N ASN A 57 0.71 -0.91 -8.48
CA ASN A 57 0.01 -1.59 -9.58
C ASN A 57 -1.10 -0.73 -10.20
N GLN A 58 -1.77 0.12 -9.41
CA GLN A 58 -2.77 1.06 -9.93
C GLN A 58 -2.12 2.25 -10.64
N ALA A 59 -0.97 2.73 -10.13
CA ALA A 59 -0.25 3.86 -10.73
C ALA A 59 0.43 3.49 -12.05
N ASP A 60 0.98 2.28 -12.13
CA ASP A 60 1.63 1.75 -13.34
C ASP A 60 0.63 1.09 -14.30
N GLY A 61 -0.56 0.79 -13.81
CA GLY A 61 -1.62 0.17 -14.58
C GLY A 61 -2.38 1.15 -15.46
N GLY A 62 -3.36 0.63 -16.15
CA GLY A 62 -4.27 1.41 -16.98
C GLY A 62 -5.71 0.92 -16.86
N GLY A 63 -6.65 1.69 -17.39
CA GLY A 63 -8.04 1.32 -17.41
C GLY A 63 -8.88 2.31 -18.22
N SER A 64 -10.09 1.91 -18.54
CA SER A 64 -11.06 2.79 -19.16
C SER A 64 -11.86 3.51 -18.08
N VAL A 65 -12.09 4.81 -18.28
CA VAL A 65 -12.87 5.64 -17.38
C VAL A 65 -13.93 6.42 -18.14
N GLN A 66 -15.07 6.62 -17.53
CA GLN A 66 -16.06 7.58 -18.03
C GLN A 66 -15.57 8.99 -17.69
N ALA A 67 -15.24 9.74 -18.74
CA ALA A 67 -14.89 11.14 -18.59
C ALA A 67 -16.19 11.98 -18.47
N ARG A 68 -16.11 13.02 -17.65
CA ARG A 68 -17.16 14.06 -17.54
C ARG A 68 -16.62 15.34 -18.15
N ALA A 69 -17.53 16.25 -18.53
CA ALA A 69 -17.12 17.59 -18.94
C ALA A 69 -16.33 18.26 -17.80
N ASN A 70 -15.28 19.00 -18.15
CA ASN A 70 -14.52 19.75 -17.17
C ASN A 70 -15.43 20.78 -16.47
N HIS A 71 -15.39 20.76 -15.15
CA HIS A 71 -16.02 21.78 -14.33
C HIS A 71 -14.92 22.69 -13.78
N PHE A 72 -14.94 23.94 -14.19
CA PHE A 72 -14.01 24.94 -13.69
C PHE A 72 -14.59 25.57 -12.45
N PRO A 73 -13.80 25.74 -11.36
CA PRO A 73 -14.27 26.42 -10.17
C PRO A 73 -14.58 27.88 -10.48
N ASP A 74 -15.59 28.44 -9.80
CA ASP A 74 -16.00 29.84 -9.95
C ASP A 74 -14.85 30.80 -9.61
N THR A 75 -14.07 30.42 -8.58
CA THR A 75 -12.84 31.13 -8.22
C THR A 75 -11.68 30.54 -8.98
N ASN A 76 -11.04 31.33 -9.80
CA ASN A 76 -9.93 30.89 -10.62
C ASN A 76 -9.02 32.09 -10.98
N ARG A 77 -7.99 31.85 -11.78
CA ARG A 77 -7.02 32.89 -12.19
C ARG A 77 -7.65 34.10 -12.92
N ARG A 78 -8.78 33.90 -13.59
CA ARG A 78 -9.52 34.96 -14.31
C ARG A 78 -10.58 35.62 -13.43
N ASN A 79 -11.00 34.94 -12.38
CA ASN A 79 -12.00 35.42 -11.42
C ASN A 79 -11.46 35.18 -9.99
N PRO A 80 -10.48 35.95 -9.52
CA PRO A 80 -9.98 35.85 -8.15
C PRO A 80 -11.02 36.40 -7.17
N PHE A 81 -11.07 35.82 -5.98
CA PHE A 81 -11.88 36.37 -4.90
C PHE A 81 -11.02 37.26 -3.98
N VAL A 82 -11.67 38.17 -3.28
CA VAL A 82 -11.04 38.97 -2.23
C VAL A 82 -11.21 38.24 -0.90
N LEU A 83 -10.10 37.95 -0.24
CA LEU A 83 -10.13 37.34 1.07
C LEU A 83 -10.50 38.39 2.12
N ASP A 84 -11.55 38.14 2.87
CA ASP A 84 -11.89 38.92 4.06
C ASP A 84 -11.01 38.44 5.23
N THR A 85 -10.03 39.25 5.59
CA THR A 85 -9.06 38.89 6.64
C THR A 85 -9.68 38.94 8.05
N GLU A 86 -10.75 39.71 8.25
CA GLU A 86 -11.44 39.77 9.53
C GLU A 86 -12.35 38.56 9.77
N ALA A 87 -12.76 37.89 8.69
CA ALA A 87 -13.52 36.64 8.77
C ALA A 87 -12.62 35.42 9.09
N ILE A 88 -11.29 35.59 9.15
CA ILE A 88 -10.38 34.51 9.51
C ILE A 88 -10.43 34.26 11.01
N ASP A 89 -11.02 33.16 11.41
CA ASP A 89 -11.04 32.70 12.81
C ASP A 89 -9.67 32.12 13.21
N LEU A 90 -8.80 32.98 13.76
CA LEU A 90 -7.49 32.57 14.23
C LEU A 90 -7.55 31.61 15.43
N GLU A 91 -8.59 31.76 16.29
CA GLU A 91 -8.78 30.85 17.43
C GLU A 91 -9.07 29.43 16.98
N ARG A 92 -9.83 29.28 15.90
CA ARG A 92 -10.19 27.97 15.36
C ARG A 92 -9.08 27.38 14.48
N ASN A 93 -8.38 28.21 13.71
CA ASN A 93 -7.53 27.74 12.61
C ASN A 93 -6.05 27.67 12.95
N VAL A 94 -5.58 28.42 13.96
CA VAL A 94 -4.17 28.41 14.37
C VAL A 94 -3.93 27.41 15.47
N LEU A 95 -3.09 26.40 15.19
CA LEU A 95 -2.79 25.31 16.14
C LEU A 95 -1.62 25.69 17.06
N LEU A 96 -1.93 26.41 18.13
CA LEU A 96 -1.01 26.72 19.23
C LEU A 96 -1.56 26.14 20.55
N PRO A 97 -0.71 25.77 21.51
CA PRO A 97 -1.16 25.41 22.84
C PRO A 97 -1.99 26.57 23.50
N PRO A 98 -3.10 26.31 24.18
CA PRO A 98 -3.72 25.01 24.42
C PRO A 98 -4.71 24.52 23.34
N ARG A 99 -4.78 25.19 22.19
CA ARG A 99 -5.76 24.90 21.13
C ARG A 99 -5.55 23.50 20.51
N THR A 100 -4.31 23.03 20.45
CA THR A 100 -3.96 21.71 19.90
C THR A 100 -4.71 20.58 20.59
N TRP A 101 -4.70 20.53 21.94
CA TRP A 101 -5.40 19.47 22.65
C TRP A 101 -6.94 19.59 22.55
N ARG A 102 -7.49 20.80 22.42
CA ARG A 102 -8.94 20.99 22.16
C ARG A 102 -9.31 20.38 20.80
N LYS A 103 -8.46 20.59 19.79
CA LYS A 103 -8.65 19.99 18.46
C LYS A 103 -8.53 18.48 18.48
N GLU A 104 -7.67 17.93 19.32
CA GLU A 104 -7.56 16.49 19.53
C GLU A 104 -8.84 15.91 20.18
N GLN A 105 -9.43 16.62 21.14
CA GLN A 105 -10.70 16.22 21.76
C GLN A 105 -11.88 16.20 20.78
N GLU A 106 -11.87 17.02 19.72
CA GLU A 106 -12.88 17.04 18.67
C GLU A 106 -12.76 15.86 17.68
N LEU A 107 -11.67 15.11 17.72
CA LEU A 107 -11.35 14.06 16.74
C LEU A 107 -12.42 12.98 16.62
N PRO A 108 -13.03 12.44 17.69
CA PRO A 108 -14.12 11.46 17.57
C PRO A 108 -15.34 12.01 16.81
N GLN A 109 -15.69 13.29 17.01
CA GLN A 109 -16.79 13.93 16.30
C GLN A 109 -16.47 14.15 14.81
N ARG A 110 -15.20 14.46 14.49
CA ARG A 110 -14.73 14.58 13.11
C ARG A 110 -14.75 13.24 12.39
N PHE A 111 -14.37 12.15 13.07
CA PHE A 111 -14.51 10.80 12.54
C PHE A 111 -15.97 10.42 12.30
N ALA A 112 -16.89 10.78 13.19
CA ALA A 112 -18.31 10.56 12.98
C ALA A 112 -18.81 11.29 11.71
N ARG A 113 -18.43 12.57 11.52
CA ARG A 113 -18.76 13.31 10.30
C ARG A 113 -18.16 12.67 9.04
N LEU A 114 -16.95 12.14 9.13
CA LEU A 114 -16.33 11.42 8.04
C LEU A 114 -17.13 10.18 7.65
N TRP A 115 -17.52 9.35 8.62
CA TRP A 115 -18.31 8.15 8.36
C TRP A 115 -19.67 8.49 7.75
N ASP A 116 -20.35 9.50 8.25
CA ASP A 116 -21.62 9.97 7.68
C ASP A 116 -21.44 10.48 6.24
N SER A 117 -20.39 11.24 5.99
CA SER A 117 -20.04 11.69 4.64
C SER A 117 -19.70 10.52 3.71
N ALA A 118 -18.88 9.58 4.16
CA ALA A 118 -18.52 8.40 3.39
C ALA A 118 -19.74 7.54 3.01
N ARG A 119 -20.72 7.43 3.93
CA ARG A 119 -21.97 6.72 3.65
C ARG A 119 -22.83 7.46 2.62
N ARG A 120 -23.03 8.79 2.78
CA ARG A 120 -23.80 9.59 1.82
C ARG A 120 -23.22 9.52 0.41
N HIS A 121 -21.92 9.44 0.28
CA HIS A 121 -21.22 9.35 -1.01
C HIS A 121 -21.00 7.90 -1.50
N GLY A 122 -21.48 6.89 -0.75
CA GLY A 122 -21.38 5.49 -1.14
C GLY A 122 -19.93 4.98 -1.28
N VAL A 123 -19.02 5.51 -0.46
CA VAL A 123 -17.59 5.15 -0.48
C VAL A 123 -17.39 3.74 0.05
N ASN A 124 -18.02 3.45 1.19
CA ASN A 124 -18.09 2.10 1.75
C ASN A 124 -19.44 1.48 1.35
N ARG A 125 -19.44 0.24 0.91
CA ARG A 125 -20.64 -0.41 0.37
C ARG A 125 -20.76 -1.86 0.84
N ILE A 126 -21.97 -2.24 1.29
CA ILE A 126 -22.34 -3.63 1.52
C ILE A 126 -22.96 -4.15 0.21
N LEU A 127 -22.27 -5.08 -0.43
CA LEU A 127 -22.74 -5.76 -1.63
C LEU A 127 -23.39 -7.07 -1.21
N ARG A 128 -24.69 -7.21 -1.46
CA ARG A 128 -25.43 -8.40 -1.10
C ARG A 128 -25.38 -9.43 -2.24
N PRO A 129 -25.29 -10.72 -1.92
CA PRO A 129 -25.25 -11.77 -2.92
C PRO A 129 -26.59 -11.87 -3.65
N THR A 130 -26.53 -12.18 -4.96
CA THR A 130 -27.73 -12.54 -5.74
C THR A 130 -28.01 -14.05 -5.73
N SER A 131 -26.99 -14.85 -5.47
CA SER A 131 -27.06 -16.30 -5.35
C SER A 131 -26.37 -16.75 -4.04
N PRO A 132 -26.99 -16.53 -2.87
CA PRO A 132 -26.33 -16.74 -1.59
C PRO A 132 -25.83 -18.18 -1.40
N MET A 133 -24.56 -18.32 -1.03
CA MET A 133 -23.95 -19.58 -0.61
C MET A 133 -23.25 -19.38 0.73
N GLY A 134 -23.07 -20.46 1.49
CA GLY A 134 -22.33 -20.43 2.75
C GLY A 134 -23.00 -19.53 3.80
N ARG A 135 -24.02 -20.03 4.47
CA ARG A 135 -24.70 -19.28 5.54
C ARG A 135 -23.68 -18.87 6.61
N GLY A 136 -23.66 -17.58 6.93
CA GLY A 136 -22.81 -17.04 7.98
C GLY A 136 -21.41 -16.60 7.54
N LEU A 137 -21.01 -16.75 6.27
CA LEU A 137 -19.72 -16.29 5.76
C LEU A 137 -19.85 -14.93 5.06
N GLY A 138 -19.02 -13.96 5.45
CA GLY A 138 -18.92 -12.66 4.81
C GLY A 138 -17.47 -12.30 4.44
N LEU A 139 -17.30 -11.46 3.43
CA LEU A 139 -16.01 -11.01 2.95
C LEU A 139 -15.85 -9.50 3.15
N ILE A 140 -14.70 -9.07 3.67
CA ILE A 140 -14.37 -7.64 3.80
C ILE A 140 -13.12 -7.36 2.97
N THR A 141 -13.13 -6.29 2.19
CA THR A 141 -12.01 -5.96 1.31
C THR A 141 -11.91 -4.48 0.98
N SER A 142 -10.76 -4.05 0.46
CA SER A 142 -10.51 -2.66 0.06
C SER A 142 -9.58 -2.58 -1.13
N ALA A 143 -9.44 -1.39 -1.69
CA ALA A 143 -8.45 -1.04 -2.71
C ALA A 143 -8.42 -2.06 -3.87
N ALA A 144 -7.24 -2.29 -4.46
CA ALA A 144 -7.03 -3.27 -5.53
C ALA A 144 -7.43 -4.70 -5.14
N ALA A 145 -7.36 -5.04 -3.83
CA ALA A 145 -7.76 -6.36 -3.35
C ALA A 145 -9.25 -6.66 -3.64
N TYR A 146 -10.12 -5.65 -3.70
CA TYR A 146 -11.50 -5.83 -4.12
C TYR A 146 -11.60 -6.32 -5.58
N SER A 147 -10.87 -5.71 -6.50
CA SER A 147 -10.88 -6.12 -7.91
C SER A 147 -10.29 -7.52 -8.09
N TYR A 148 -9.24 -7.84 -7.35
CA TYR A 148 -8.64 -9.18 -7.34
C TYR A 148 -9.60 -10.23 -6.75
N LEU A 149 -10.32 -9.89 -5.68
CA LEU A 149 -11.31 -10.76 -5.08
C LEU A 149 -12.46 -11.07 -6.06
N ARG A 150 -13.00 -10.04 -6.72
CA ARG A 150 -14.07 -10.21 -7.70
C ARG A 150 -13.64 -11.14 -8.84
N HIS A 151 -12.43 -10.94 -9.35
CA HIS A 151 -11.86 -11.82 -10.36
C HIS A 151 -11.69 -13.26 -9.85
N ALA A 152 -11.11 -13.45 -8.66
CA ALA A 152 -10.91 -14.76 -8.08
C ALA A 152 -12.24 -15.52 -7.87
N LEU A 153 -13.26 -14.84 -7.36
CA LEU A 153 -14.59 -15.43 -7.18
C LEU A 153 -15.23 -15.83 -8.54
N ALA A 154 -15.08 -15.00 -9.57
CA ALA A 154 -15.59 -15.31 -10.90
C ALA A 154 -14.90 -16.54 -11.50
N VAL A 155 -13.58 -16.65 -11.41
CA VAL A 155 -12.79 -17.81 -11.86
C VAL A 155 -13.23 -19.08 -11.12
N LEU A 156 -13.38 -19.00 -9.80
CA LEU A 156 -13.84 -20.12 -8.99
C LEU A 156 -15.32 -20.47 -9.17
N GLY A 157 -16.08 -19.69 -9.98
CA GLY A 157 -17.51 -19.88 -10.19
C GLY A 157 -18.38 -19.46 -9.01
N LEU A 158 -17.88 -18.55 -8.17
CA LEU A 158 -18.49 -18.08 -6.93
C LEU A 158 -18.82 -16.58 -6.95
N ASP A 159 -18.87 -15.98 -8.13
CA ASP A 159 -19.22 -14.56 -8.24
C ASP A 159 -20.65 -14.32 -7.72
N LEU A 160 -20.82 -13.24 -6.96
CA LEU A 160 -22.09 -12.85 -6.34
C LEU A 160 -22.69 -13.91 -5.37
N CYS A 161 -21.87 -14.82 -4.83
CA CYS A 161 -22.32 -15.84 -3.89
C CYS A 161 -22.21 -15.43 -2.42
N PHE A 162 -21.32 -14.50 -2.10
CA PHE A 162 -21.06 -14.04 -0.73
C PHE A 162 -21.39 -12.57 -0.55
N PRO A 163 -21.87 -12.15 0.64
CA PRO A 163 -21.92 -10.75 0.99
C PRO A 163 -20.50 -10.17 1.09
N ILE A 164 -20.30 -8.96 0.54
CA ILE A 164 -19.00 -8.29 0.54
C ILE A 164 -19.15 -6.90 1.13
N LEU A 165 -18.40 -6.58 2.18
CA LEU A 165 -18.18 -5.21 2.63
C LEU A 165 -16.97 -4.64 1.90
N LYS A 166 -17.21 -3.78 0.91
CA LYS A 166 -16.19 -3.03 0.21
C LYS A 166 -15.90 -1.74 0.97
N MET A 167 -14.68 -1.61 1.46
CA MET A 167 -14.20 -0.43 2.18
C MET A 167 -13.41 0.48 1.22
N GLY A 168 -13.84 1.74 1.12
CA GLY A 168 -13.05 2.78 0.46
C GLY A 168 -12.33 3.64 1.49
N VAL A 169 -13.00 4.00 2.60
CA VAL A 169 -12.33 4.57 3.78
C VAL A 169 -11.85 3.41 4.65
N THR A 170 -10.53 3.18 4.65
CA THR A 170 -9.90 2.05 5.35
C THR A 170 -9.36 2.43 6.73
N TYR A 171 -9.32 3.72 7.04
CA TYR A 171 -9.05 4.23 8.37
C TYR A 171 -9.71 5.60 8.55
N PRO A 172 -10.30 5.90 9.72
CA PRO A 172 -10.78 4.88 10.67
C PRO A 172 -11.93 4.08 10.07
N VAL A 173 -11.95 2.79 10.34
CA VAL A 173 -13.05 1.92 9.91
C VAL A 173 -14.35 2.34 10.60
N ASP A 174 -15.44 2.39 9.86
CA ASP A 174 -16.77 2.71 10.38
C ASP A 174 -17.33 1.58 11.28
N PRO A 175 -17.43 1.78 12.61
CA PRO A 175 -17.82 0.71 13.50
C PRO A 175 -19.27 0.26 13.31
N ALA A 176 -20.16 1.18 12.93
CA ALA A 176 -21.57 0.84 12.76
C ALA A 176 -21.77 0.00 11.48
N MET A 177 -21.06 0.34 10.41
CA MET A 177 -21.12 -0.44 9.17
C MET A 177 -20.55 -1.85 9.31
N VAL A 178 -19.48 -2.00 10.09
CA VAL A 178 -18.92 -3.33 10.40
C VAL A 178 -19.92 -4.17 11.21
N ARG A 179 -20.55 -3.57 12.22
CA ARG A 179 -21.58 -4.27 13.02
C ARG A 179 -22.80 -4.65 12.18
N GLU A 180 -23.29 -3.74 11.34
CA GLU A 180 -24.38 -4.00 10.42
C GLU A 180 -24.04 -5.15 9.46
N PHE A 181 -22.81 -5.16 8.93
CA PHE A 181 -22.37 -6.20 8.01
C PHE A 181 -22.22 -7.56 8.70
N ALA A 182 -21.71 -7.57 9.93
CA ALA A 182 -21.47 -8.79 10.70
C ALA A 182 -22.75 -9.42 11.28
N ASP A 183 -23.88 -8.71 11.23
CA ASP A 183 -25.14 -9.23 11.77
C ASP A 183 -25.59 -10.48 11.04
N GLY A 184 -25.86 -11.55 11.81
CA GLY A 184 -26.22 -12.87 11.29
C GLY A 184 -25.06 -13.67 10.67
N LEU A 185 -23.84 -13.14 10.65
CA LEU A 185 -22.65 -13.86 10.19
C LEU A 185 -21.93 -14.57 11.35
N THR A 186 -21.19 -15.62 11.01
CA THR A 186 -20.35 -16.38 11.96
C THR A 186 -18.87 -16.19 11.69
N ASP A 187 -18.52 -16.00 10.44
CA ASP A 187 -17.14 -15.90 9.96
C ASP A 187 -16.99 -14.77 8.96
N LEU A 188 -15.97 -13.97 9.15
CA LEU A 188 -15.58 -12.88 8.27
C LEU A 188 -14.18 -13.14 7.75
N ILE A 189 -14.00 -13.10 6.44
CA ILE A 189 -12.69 -13.16 5.79
C ILE A 189 -12.31 -11.76 5.34
N VAL A 190 -11.23 -11.23 5.90
CA VAL A 190 -10.65 -9.93 5.50
C VAL A 190 -9.60 -10.15 4.43
N ILE A 191 -9.83 -9.57 3.26
CA ILE A 191 -8.94 -9.65 2.10
C ILE A 191 -8.32 -8.28 1.88
N GLU A 192 -7.08 -8.13 2.29
CA GLU A 192 -6.30 -6.90 2.14
C GLU A 192 -4.85 -7.21 1.76
N GLU A 193 -4.24 -6.31 1.03
CA GLU A 193 -2.83 -6.42 0.67
C GLU A 193 -1.94 -6.10 1.86
N ARG A 194 -0.85 -6.84 2.00
CA ARG A 194 0.18 -6.64 3.03
C ARG A 194 -0.31 -6.95 4.45
N ARG A 195 0.11 -6.13 5.43
CA ARG A 195 -0.09 -6.37 6.87
C ARG A 195 -1.55 -6.25 7.28
N SER A 196 -1.90 -6.85 8.39
CA SER A 196 -3.21 -6.69 9.03
C SER A 196 -3.47 -5.24 9.41
N PHE A 197 -4.27 -4.55 8.64
CA PHE A 197 -4.68 -3.17 8.88
C PHE A 197 -6.20 -3.05 9.07
N LEU A 198 -6.96 -3.62 8.12
CA LEU A 198 -8.41 -3.74 8.26
C LEU A 198 -8.79 -4.84 9.25
N GLU A 199 -8.12 -5.99 9.17
CA GLU A 199 -8.36 -7.15 10.04
C GLU A 199 -8.28 -6.77 11.52
N GLU A 200 -7.23 -6.03 11.94
CA GLU A 200 -7.07 -5.55 13.32
C GLU A 200 -8.21 -4.61 13.74
N GLN A 201 -8.59 -3.67 12.88
CA GLN A 201 -9.66 -2.72 13.19
C GLN A 201 -11.02 -3.42 13.29
N VAL A 202 -11.34 -4.30 12.34
CA VAL A 202 -12.57 -5.11 12.34
C VAL A 202 -12.65 -5.97 13.59
N THR A 203 -11.57 -6.69 13.90
CA THR A 203 -11.49 -7.52 15.12
C THR A 203 -11.71 -6.68 16.38
N THR A 204 -11.10 -5.52 16.47
CA THR A 204 -11.25 -4.62 17.63
C THR A 204 -12.69 -4.12 17.76
N ILE A 205 -13.32 -3.73 16.65
CA ILE A 205 -14.71 -3.25 16.63
C ILE A 205 -15.67 -4.33 17.11
N LEU A 206 -15.54 -5.57 16.60
CA LEU A 206 -16.44 -6.66 16.96
C LEU A 206 -16.22 -7.15 18.39
N ASN A 207 -14.97 -7.19 18.87
CA ASN A 207 -14.67 -7.53 20.26
C ASN A 207 -15.25 -6.50 21.24
N ARG A 208 -15.15 -5.20 20.95
CA ARG A 208 -15.77 -4.15 21.77
C ARG A 208 -17.30 -4.29 21.76
N ALA A 209 -17.91 -4.46 20.58
CA ALA A 209 -19.36 -4.65 20.48
C ALA A 209 -19.86 -5.85 21.31
N ARG A 210 -19.07 -6.92 21.39
CA ARG A 210 -19.37 -8.09 22.23
C ARG A 210 -19.25 -7.80 23.72
N GLN A 211 -18.26 -6.97 24.11
CA GLN A 211 -18.08 -6.57 25.52
C GLN A 211 -19.18 -5.63 26.01
N ASP A 212 -19.69 -4.78 25.12
CA ASP A 212 -20.73 -3.79 25.43
C ASP A 212 -22.15 -4.37 25.37
N ALA A 213 -22.34 -5.61 24.88
CA ALA A 213 -23.63 -6.26 24.76
C ALA A 213 -24.16 -6.73 26.12
N GLU A 214 -25.42 -6.43 26.44
CA GLU A 214 -26.11 -6.85 27.67
C GLU A 214 -26.32 -8.38 27.71
N GLU A 215 -26.48 -9.03 26.55
CA GLU A 215 -26.57 -10.47 26.40
C GLU A 215 -25.33 -11.01 25.68
N PRO A 216 -24.93 -12.28 25.91
CA PRO A 216 -23.79 -12.88 25.23
C PRO A 216 -24.03 -12.96 23.71
N ALA A 217 -23.59 -11.89 23.00
CA ALA A 217 -23.65 -11.87 21.55
C ALA A 217 -22.78 -13.00 20.96
N ARG A 218 -23.29 -13.65 19.92
CA ARG A 218 -22.56 -14.69 19.21
C ARG A 218 -21.22 -14.12 18.73
N ALA A 219 -20.13 -14.81 19.04
CA ALA A 219 -18.83 -14.41 18.55
C ALA A 219 -18.75 -14.58 17.03
N VAL A 220 -18.30 -13.54 16.33
CA VAL A 220 -17.98 -13.61 14.91
C VAL A 220 -16.46 -13.80 14.79
N ASN A 221 -16.05 -14.85 14.12
CA ASN A 221 -14.62 -15.09 13.87
C ASN A 221 -14.15 -14.17 12.75
N VAL A 222 -12.98 -13.58 12.92
CA VAL A 222 -12.34 -12.76 11.90
C VAL A 222 -11.06 -13.45 11.44
N TRP A 223 -10.98 -13.72 10.17
CA TRP A 223 -9.88 -14.38 9.50
C TRP A 223 -9.29 -13.47 8.43
N GLY A 224 -8.01 -13.55 8.19
CA GLY A 224 -7.35 -12.77 7.15
C GLY A 224 -5.97 -13.30 6.86
N LYS A 225 -4.99 -12.99 7.69
CA LYS A 225 -3.61 -13.48 7.54
C LYS A 225 -3.46 -14.95 7.94
N GLN A 226 -4.41 -15.44 8.70
CA GLN A 226 -4.56 -16.86 9.01
C GLN A 226 -6.00 -17.27 8.68
N PHE A 227 -6.18 -18.48 8.18
CA PHE A 227 -7.47 -19.06 7.91
C PHE A 227 -7.81 -20.16 8.92
N PRO A 228 -9.08 -20.55 9.07
CA PRO A 228 -9.47 -21.66 9.92
C PRO A 228 -8.81 -22.98 9.45
N HIS A 229 -8.85 -23.99 10.32
CA HIS A 229 -8.30 -25.33 10.05
C HIS A 229 -6.80 -25.35 9.75
N GLY A 230 -6.03 -24.39 10.26
CA GLY A 230 -4.58 -24.31 10.05
C GLY A 230 -4.15 -23.94 8.63
N LEU A 231 -5.07 -23.43 7.83
CA LEU A 231 -4.74 -22.97 6.48
C LEU A 231 -4.03 -21.61 6.51
N VAL A 232 -3.08 -21.44 5.60
CA VAL A 232 -2.38 -20.17 5.40
C VAL A 232 -3.34 -19.17 4.75
N GLY A 233 -3.49 -18.00 5.35
CA GLY A 233 -4.35 -16.95 4.86
C GLY A 233 -3.72 -16.04 3.81
N ILE A 234 -4.19 -14.80 3.73
CA ILE A 234 -3.75 -13.80 2.78
C ILE A 234 -2.31 -13.35 3.11
N PRO A 235 -1.37 -13.32 2.15
CA PRO A 235 0.03 -13.01 2.42
C PRO A 235 0.25 -11.62 3.03
N GLU A 236 1.16 -11.54 4.01
CA GLU A 236 1.59 -10.27 4.62
C GLU A 236 2.74 -9.60 3.87
N THR A 237 3.40 -10.32 2.98
CA THR A 237 4.59 -9.87 2.26
C THR A 237 4.34 -9.88 0.75
N ARG A 238 5.08 -9.04 0.03
CA ARG A 238 4.94 -8.81 -1.41
C ARG A 238 3.56 -8.22 -1.79
N GLY A 239 3.29 -8.10 -3.07
CA GLY A 239 2.02 -7.66 -3.60
C GLY A 239 0.99 -8.79 -3.63
N LEU A 240 -0.27 -8.44 -3.50
CA LEU A 240 -1.38 -9.34 -3.73
C LEU A 240 -1.71 -9.38 -5.22
N ASN A 241 -2.13 -10.54 -5.70
CA ASN A 241 -2.59 -10.73 -7.07
C ASN A 241 -3.73 -11.76 -7.14
N PRO A 242 -4.46 -11.83 -8.27
CA PRO A 242 -5.58 -12.77 -8.42
C PRO A 242 -5.20 -14.22 -8.20
N SER A 243 -4.05 -14.68 -8.72
CA SER A 243 -3.61 -16.09 -8.59
C SER A 243 -3.43 -16.50 -7.13
N LYS A 244 -2.86 -15.62 -6.30
CA LYS A 244 -2.74 -15.87 -4.86
C LYS A 244 -4.09 -15.92 -4.17
N LEU A 245 -5.05 -15.09 -4.57
CA LEU A 245 -6.41 -15.17 -4.02
C LEU A 245 -7.14 -16.45 -4.46
N ILE A 246 -7.04 -16.84 -5.72
CA ILE A 246 -7.61 -18.11 -6.22
C ILE A 246 -7.04 -19.28 -5.41
N GLU A 247 -5.72 -19.30 -5.21
CA GLU A 247 -5.06 -20.34 -4.42
C GLU A 247 -5.58 -20.38 -2.98
N ARG A 248 -5.56 -19.24 -2.28
CA ARG A 248 -5.90 -19.16 -0.86
C ARG A 248 -7.37 -19.41 -0.60
N LEU A 249 -8.24 -18.73 -1.35
CA LEU A 249 -9.68 -18.87 -1.20
C LEU A 249 -10.19 -20.22 -1.73
N GLY A 250 -9.63 -20.72 -2.83
CA GLY A 250 -9.99 -22.05 -3.34
C GLY A 250 -9.71 -23.15 -2.32
N ARG A 251 -8.53 -23.15 -1.70
CA ARG A 251 -8.18 -24.09 -0.63
C ARG A 251 -9.09 -23.94 0.60
N LEU A 252 -9.42 -22.70 0.98
CA LEU A 252 -10.32 -22.42 2.08
C LEU A 252 -11.72 -22.96 1.79
N PHE A 253 -12.30 -22.61 0.65
CA PHE A 253 -13.68 -22.99 0.30
C PHE A 253 -13.88 -24.50 0.17
N LEU A 254 -12.86 -25.23 -0.27
CA LEU A 254 -12.90 -26.71 -0.28
C LEU A 254 -12.87 -27.34 1.13
N LYS A 255 -12.48 -26.57 2.14
CA LYS A 255 -12.36 -27.04 3.53
C LYS A 255 -13.49 -26.56 4.45
N LEU A 256 -14.28 -25.60 4.01
CA LEU A 256 -15.39 -25.06 4.80
C LEU A 256 -16.61 -26.00 4.75
N PRO A 257 -17.04 -26.57 5.88
CA PRO A 257 -18.17 -27.53 5.91
C PRO A 257 -19.47 -26.92 5.39
N GLU A 258 -19.72 -25.65 5.64
CA GLU A 258 -20.89 -24.90 5.20
C GLU A 258 -21.00 -24.73 3.69
N LEU A 259 -19.92 -24.96 2.96
CA LEU A 259 -19.87 -24.92 1.49
C LEU A 259 -19.94 -26.31 0.85
N ASN A 260 -19.90 -27.38 1.66
CA ASN A 260 -19.94 -28.73 1.14
C ASN A 260 -21.26 -29.00 0.38
N GLY A 261 -21.13 -29.48 -0.86
CA GLY A 261 -22.27 -29.77 -1.75
C GLY A 261 -22.94 -28.52 -2.36
N THR A 262 -22.52 -27.32 -2.02
CA THR A 262 -23.04 -26.05 -2.60
C THR A 262 -22.15 -25.47 -3.67
N ILE A 263 -20.83 -25.71 -3.59
CA ILE A 263 -19.85 -25.25 -4.58
C ILE A 263 -19.47 -26.37 -5.55
N ASP A 264 -19.10 -26.02 -6.76
CA ASP A 264 -18.50 -26.95 -7.72
C ASP A 264 -17.04 -27.23 -7.35
N SER A 265 -16.84 -28.20 -6.46
CA SER A 265 -15.51 -28.59 -5.98
C SER A 265 -14.58 -29.05 -7.11
N ARG A 266 -15.11 -29.58 -8.23
CA ARG A 266 -14.30 -30.01 -9.36
C ARG A 266 -13.72 -28.80 -10.10
N LYS A 267 -14.53 -27.76 -10.29
CA LYS A 267 -14.08 -26.51 -10.89
C LYS A 267 -13.00 -25.84 -10.02
N VAL A 268 -13.26 -25.72 -8.72
CA VAL A 268 -12.28 -25.14 -7.79
C VAL A 268 -10.96 -25.92 -7.80
N GLN A 269 -11.03 -27.25 -7.79
CA GLN A 269 -9.83 -28.09 -7.83
C GLN A 269 -9.08 -27.96 -9.16
N ALA A 270 -9.78 -27.89 -10.29
CA ALA A 270 -9.17 -27.69 -11.59
C ALA A 270 -8.38 -26.38 -11.69
N GLU A 271 -8.91 -25.28 -11.13
CA GLU A 271 -8.21 -23.98 -11.07
C GLU A 271 -6.95 -24.07 -10.18
N LEU A 272 -7.03 -24.78 -9.04
CA LEU A 272 -5.86 -24.98 -8.19
C LEU A 272 -4.78 -25.84 -8.85
N ASP A 273 -5.16 -26.82 -9.64
CA ASP A 273 -4.21 -27.68 -10.37
C ASP A 273 -3.59 -26.91 -11.54
N LEU A 274 -4.36 -26.09 -12.26
CA LEU A 274 -3.85 -25.18 -13.30
C LEU A 274 -2.80 -24.20 -12.71
N LEU A 275 -3.05 -23.62 -11.54
CA LEU A 275 -2.07 -22.75 -10.87
C LEU A 275 -0.77 -23.48 -10.55
N LYS A 276 -0.82 -24.73 -10.11
CA LYS A 276 0.39 -25.54 -9.89
C LYS A 276 1.17 -25.80 -11.18
N GLU A 277 0.46 -26.09 -12.28
CA GLU A 277 1.08 -26.26 -13.59
C GLU A 277 1.80 -24.98 -14.04
N VAL A 278 1.14 -23.82 -13.88
CA VAL A 278 1.72 -22.53 -14.23
C VAL A 278 2.93 -22.18 -13.35
N GLU A 279 2.85 -22.47 -12.04
CA GLU A 279 4.00 -22.25 -11.12
C GLU A 279 5.17 -23.19 -11.39
N ALA A 280 4.91 -24.40 -11.88
CA ALA A 280 5.94 -25.38 -12.25
C ALA A 280 6.51 -25.18 -13.65
N ALA A 281 5.86 -24.35 -14.49
CA ALA A 281 6.33 -24.08 -15.84
C ALA A 281 7.68 -23.33 -15.82
N GLU A 282 8.66 -23.85 -16.54
CA GLU A 282 9.93 -23.17 -16.73
C GLU A 282 9.72 -21.87 -17.52
N VAL A 283 10.09 -20.77 -16.91
CA VAL A 283 10.10 -19.47 -17.59
C VAL A 283 11.42 -19.30 -18.30
N ASN A 284 11.44 -19.53 -19.61
CA ASN A 284 12.64 -19.37 -20.43
C ASN A 284 12.87 -17.89 -20.78
N VAL A 285 13.21 -17.10 -19.76
CA VAL A 285 13.59 -15.68 -19.89
C VAL A 285 15.07 -15.56 -19.56
N ILE A 286 15.82 -14.98 -20.49
CA ILE A 286 17.24 -14.70 -20.26
C ILE A 286 17.35 -13.59 -19.22
N ASP A 287 18.05 -13.88 -18.13
CA ASP A 287 18.38 -12.90 -17.12
C ASP A 287 19.21 -11.76 -17.70
N ARG A 288 18.78 -10.55 -17.42
CA ARG A 288 19.51 -9.34 -17.79
C ARG A 288 20.06 -8.67 -16.55
N THR A 289 21.38 -8.60 -16.45
CA THR A 289 22.01 -7.79 -15.41
C THR A 289 21.63 -6.32 -15.62
N PRO A 290 21.09 -5.64 -14.61
CA PRO A 290 20.82 -4.21 -14.69
C PRO A 290 22.10 -3.45 -15.04
N THR A 291 22.00 -2.51 -15.97
CA THR A 291 23.14 -1.71 -16.42
C THR A 291 22.71 -0.32 -16.85
N PHE A 292 23.67 0.59 -16.98
CA PHE A 292 23.42 1.93 -17.51
C PHE A 292 22.89 1.88 -18.95
N CYS A 293 22.04 2.83 -19.29
CA CYS A 293 21.53 2.98 -20.64
C CYS A 293 22.64 3.21 -21.66
N PRO A 294 22.47 2.83 -22.94
CA PRO A 294 23.42 3.20 -24.00
C PRO A 294 23.61 4.73 -24.08
N GLY A 295 24.89 5.16 -24.14
CA GLY A 295 25.20 6.59 -24.19
C GLY A 295 24.97 7.38 -22.90
N CYS A 296 24.78 6.70 -21.78
CA CYS A 296 24.55 7.34 -20.49
C CYS A 296 25.83 8.00 -19.95
N PRO A 297 25.81 9.30 -19.58
CA PRO A 297 26.99 9.98 -19.02
C PRO A 297 27.41 9.42 -17.65
N HIS A 298 26.53 8.78 -16.90
CA HIS A 298 26.90 8.07 -15.65
C HIS A 298 27.81 6.89 -15.91
N ARG A 299 27.67 6.23 -17.07
CA ARG A 299 28.56 5.13 -17.49
C ARG A 299 29.99 5.65 -17.70
N ASP A 300 30.14 6.81 -18.35
CA ASP A 300 31.44 7.41 -18.61
C ASP A 300 32.09 7.83 -17.29
N SER A 301 31.34 8.49 -16.41
CA SER A 301 31.79 8.85 -15.07
C SER A 301 32.23 7.62 -14.26
N ALA A 302 31.44 6.54 -14.31
CA ALA A 302 31.79 5.30 -13.63
C ALA A 302 33.10 4.69 -14.16
N SER A 303 33.30 4.71 -15.47
CA SER A 303 34.54 4.20 -16.09
C SER A 303 35.79 4.98 -15.63
N VAL A 304 35.67 6.29 -15.54
CA VAL A 304 36.73 7.15 -14.99
C VAL A 304 37.01 6.84 -13.53
N LEU A 305 35.95 6.65 -12.72
CA LEU A 305 36.10 6.37 -11.29
C LEU A 305 36.71 4.98 -11.02
N VAL A 306 36.42 3.98 -11.86
CA VAL A 306 37.13 2.68 -11.80
C VAL A 306 38.64 2.86 -11.97
N GLU A 307 39.02 3.67 -12.94
CA GLU A 307 40.47 3.93 -13.19
C GLU A 307 41.09 4.75 -12.05
N VAL A 308 40.42 5.78 -11.57
CA VAL A 308 40.86 6.58 -10.40
C VAL A 308 41.06 5.69 -9.18
N LYS A 309 40.12 4.78 -8.89
CA LYS A 309 40.23 3.84 -7.77
C LYS A 309 41.46 2.92 -7.90
N LYS A 310 41.72 2.41 -9.11
CA LYS A 310 42.91 1.62 -9.37
C LYS A 310 44.18 2.40 -9.13
N GLN A 311 44.26 3.63 -9.65
CA GLN A 311 45.41 4.50 -9.48
C GLN A 311 45.68 4.84 -8.01
N PHE A 312 44.64 5.08 -7.21
CA PHE A 312 44.78 5.37 -5.78
C PHE A 312 45.21 4.15 -4.96
N ARG A 313 44.97 2.94 -5.44
CA ARG A 313 45.48 1.70 -4.84
C ARG A 313 46.91 1.34 -5.29
N ASP A 314 47.43 1.96 -6.37
CA ASP A 314 48.74 1.68 -6.90
C ASP A 314 49.82 2.45 -6.12
N ALA A 315 50.70 1.75 -5.43
CA ALA A 315 51.74 2.37 -4.61
C ALA A 315 52.73 3.20 -5.45
N THR A 316 53.07 2.75 -6.67
CA THR A 316 54.00 3.45 -7.55
C THR A 316 53.37 4.75 -8.05
N TYR A 317 52.13 4.71 -8.46
CA TYR A 317 51.38 5.88 -8.89
C TYR A 317 51.25 6.89 -7.76
N MET A 318 50.79 6.48 -6.60
CA MET A 318 50.56 7.33 -5.45
C MET A 318 51.85 8.00 -4.96
N LYS A 319 52.93 7.25 -4.85
CA LYS A 319 54.25 7.78 -4.48
C LYS A 319 54.74 8.80 -5.47
N ARG A 320 54.72 8.50 -6.78
CA ARG A 320 55.21 9.35 -7.84
C ARG A 320 54.37 10.61 -8.03
N ARG A 321 53.02 10.45 -7.99
CA ARG A 321 52.08 11.56 -8.36
C ARG A 321 51.68 12.42 -7.19
N HIS A 322 51.54 11.85 -6.01
CA HIS A 322 50.99 12.47 -4.82
C HIS A 322 51.92 12.50 -3.61
N GLY A 323 53.04 11.79 -3.65
CA GLY A 323 53.96 11.65 -2.52
C GLY A 323 53.38 10.97 -1.30
N GLN A 324 52.34 10.16 -1.50
CA GLN A 324 51.53 9.49 -0.45
C GLN A 324 51.56 7.97 -0.62
N GLU A 325 51.19 7.28 0.46
CA GLU A 325 50.90 5.86 0.42
C GLU A 325 49.55 5.58 -0.28
N PRO A 326 49.34 4.34 -0.77
CA PRO A 326 48.06 3.95 -1.36
C PRO A 326 46.89 4.19 -0.44
N VAL A 327 45.77 4.65 -0.98
CA VAL A 327 44.54 4.88 -0.27
C VAL A 327 43.39 4.22 -1.00
N ASP A 328 42.57 3.47 -0.29
CA ASP A 328 41.33 2.98 -0.85
C ASP A 328 40.22 4.04 -0.77
N ILE A 329 39.45 4.17 -1.85
CA ILE A 329 38.36 5.12 -1.94
C ILE A 329 37.05 4.45 -1.56
N LEU A 330 36.33 5.07 -0.64
CA LEU A 330 34.99 4.64 -0.23
C LEU A 330 33.95 5.38 -1.07
N PHE A 331 32.98 4.64 -1.62
CA PHE A 331 31.92 5.18 -2.46
C PHE A 331 30.58 5.04 -1.78
N HIS A 332 29.86 6.16 -1.67
CA HIS A 332 28.53 6.25 -1.10
C HIS A 332 27.53 6.62 -2.19
N GLY A 333 26.41 5.94 -2.24
CA GLY A 333 25.38 6.25 -3.20
C GLY A 333 23.98 6.33 -2.59
N ASP A 334 23.09 6.85 -3.38
CA ASP A 334 21.68 6.89 -3.06
C ASP A 334 20.84 6.23 -4.16
N THR A 335 19.52 6.26 -3.99
CA THR A 335 18.58 5.71 -4.96
C THR A 335 18.54 6.55 -6.22
N GLY A 336 18.91 5.95 -7.33
CA GLY A 336 18.89 6.58 -8.66
C GLY A 336 19.61 5.71 -9.68
N CYS A 337 20.03 6.33 -10.79
CA CYS A 337 20.84 5.64 -11.80
C CYS A 337 22.16 5.10 -11.26
N TYR A 338 22.67 5.66 -10.19
CA TYR A 338 23.86 5.17 -9.48
C TYR A 338 23.69 3.78 -8.89
N THR A 339 22.48 3.30 -8.67
CA THR A 339 22.20 1.92 -8.26
C THR A 339 22.85 0.92 -9.21
N MET A 340 23.03 1.27 -10.48
CA MET A 340 23.69 0.41 -11.47
C MET A 340 25.18 0.15 -11.13
N LEU A 341 25.79 0.97 -10.28
CA LEU A 341 27.14 0.76 -9.78
C LEU A 341 27.29 -0.48 -8.87
N MET A 342 26.17 -1.06 -8.39
CA MET A 342 26.15 -2.31 -7.61
C MET A 342 26.40 -3.55 -8.47
N PHE A 343 26.41 -3.42 -9.80
CA PHE A 343 26.54 -4.54 -10.74
C PHE A 343 27.86 -4.48 -11.51
N GLU A 344 28.28 -5.61 -12.06
CA GLU A 344 29.45 -5.67 -12.92
C GLU A 344 29.29 -4.77 -14.18
N PRO A 345 30.34 -4.13 -14.65
CA PRO A 345 31.73 -4.19 -14.17
C PRO A 345 32.08 -3.14 -13.09
N THR A 346 31.11 -2.43 -12.53
CA THR A 346 31.31 -1.26 -11.66
C THR A 346 31.00 -1.51 -10.18
N LYS A 347 30.75 -2.75 -9.78
CA LYS A 347 30.31 -3.09 -8.40
C LYS A 347 31.23 -2.57 -7.28
N ASP A 348 32.49 -2.35 -7.59
CA ASP A 348 33.47 -1.81 -6.64
C ASP A 348 33.33 -0.28 -6.41
N LEU A 349 32.36 0.37 -7.05
CA LEU A 349 32.07 1.79 -6.89
C LEU A 349 30.83 2.05 -6.00
N MET A 350 30.35 1.03 -5.28
CA MET A 350 29.23 1.18 -4.36
C MET A 350 29.50 0.37 -3.09
N HIS A 351 29.86 1.03 -1.99
CA HIS A 351 30.13 0.39 -0.71
C HIS A 351 29.00 0.54 0.28
N ASN A 352 28.19 1.57 0.14
CA ASN A 352 26.91 1.69 0.80
C ASN A 352 25.88 2.35 -0.10
N TYR A 353 24.63 2.22 0.30
CA TYR A 353 23.48 2.64 -0.48
C TYR A 353 22.37 3.11 0.44
N SER A 354 21.78 4.26 0.13
CA SER A 354 20.75 4.89 0.95
C SER A 354 19.59 5.41 0.11
N GLY A 355 18.57 5.97 0.75
CA GLY A 355 17.45 6.60 0.05
C GLY A 355 17.87 7.83 -0.75
N MET A 356 17.01 8.29 -1.65
CA MET A 356 17.25 9.48 -2.49
C MET A 356 17.68 10.69 -1.67
N GLY A 357 18.78 11.31 -2.04
CA GLY A 357 19.35 12.49 -1.36
C GLY A 357 20.08 12.20 -0.04
N LEU A 358 20.19 10.94 0.39
CA LEU A 358 20.79 10.58 1.68
C LEU A 358 22.26 10.15 1.59
N GLY A 359 22.78 9.91 0.40
CA GLY A 359 24.17 9.48 0.18
C GLY A 359 25.19 10.41 0.82
N GLY A 360 24.97 11.74 0.70
CA GLY A 360 25.81 12.77 1.32
C GLY A 360 25.85 12.68 2.84
N GLY A 361 24.70 12.45 3.47
CA GLY A 361 24.62 12.30 4.93
C GLY A 361 25.39 11.08 5.44
N THR A 362 25.37 9.98 4.70
CA THR A 362 26.12 8.75 5.06
C THR A 362 27.62 9.02 5.00
N GLY A 363 28.12 9.66 3.91
CA GLY A 363 29.53 10.02 3.78
C GLY A 363 29.98 10.96 4.90
N ALA A 364 29.23 12.03 5.12
CA ALA A 364 29.53 13.02 6.16
C ALA A 364 29.53 12.40 7.58
N GLY A 365 28.62 11.46 7.84
CA GLY A 365 28.51 10.80 9.14
C GLY A 365 29.71 9.92 9.48
N ILE A 366 30.32 9.25 8.49
CA ILE A 366 31.47 8.38 8.73
C ILE A 366 32.82 9.09 8.65
N ASP A 367 32.90 10.25 7.95
CA ASP A 367 34.13 10.98 7.67
C ASP A 367 35.04 11.19 8.90
N PRO A 368 34.55 11.59 10.08
CA PRO A 368 35.37 11.79 11.26
C PRO A 368 36.08 10.53 11.77
N PHE A 369 35.63 9.34 11.35
CA PHE A 369 36.06 8.06 11.90
C PHE A 369 36.96 7.25 10.96
N ILE A 370 37.16 7.69 9.72
CA ILE A 370 37.93 6.96 8.72
C ILE A 370 39.03 7.82 8.09
N ARG A 371 40.04 7.16 7.54
CA ARG A 371 41.13 7.83 6.79
C ARG A 371 40.97 7.69 5.29
N ASN A 372 39.97 6.96 4.84
CA ASN A 372 39.69 6.78 3.43
C ASN A 372 39.27 8.07 2.75
N LYS A 373 39.64 8.22 1.50
CA LYS A 373 38.99 9.24 0.64
C LYS A 373 37.58 8.75 0.30
N GLN A 374 36.68 9.70 0.13
CA GLN A 374 35.30 9.38 -0.11
C GLN A 374 34.78 10.04 -1.40
N VAL A 375 33.91 9.34 -2.10
CA VAL A 375 33.15 9.87 -3.24
C VAL A 375 31.67 9.63 -2.94
N VAL A 376 30.87 10.65 -3.11
CA VAL A 376 29.43 10.60 -2.89
C VAL A 376 28.71 10.84 -4.21
N PHE A 377 27.81 9.95 -4.56
CA PHE A 377 26.86 10.11 -5.65
C PHE A 377 25.53 10.63 -5.08
N MET A 378 25.02 11.74 -5.64
CA MET A 378 23.76 12.35 -5.26
C MET A 378 22.93 12.71 -6.49
#